data_ae2955ae49226abdea61567b64dd91fe
#
_entry.id   ae2955ae49226abdea61567b64dd91fe
#
_cell.length_a   1.000
_cell.length_b   1.000
_cell.length_c   1.000
_cell.angle_alpha   90.00
_cell.angle_beta   90.00
_cell.angle_gamma   90.00
#
_symmetry.space_group_name_H-M   'P 1'
#
loop_
_entity.id
_entity.type
_entity.pdbx_description
1 polymer ?
#
loop_
_entity_poly.entity_id
_entity_poly.type
_entity_poly.pdbx_seq_one_letter_code
_entity_poly.pdbx_strand_id
1 'polypeptide(L)'
;MDQLIEKLTAISGKIAQNWVIHVIMNAFMMLLPITMLGSFAALFKGIGIESYQAFITSTGAVTVLNTIYQWTTGMIGAYLAFLVAYAFAQHTKCARSEMAVGLTSLACFLICTPYIIPEEPFAPSTLPTTWLGSQGMFSAIIISFVVGGIYLACKKGNVEIKLPEQVPPFISAQFSSLIPAAASMVLFGIVSMVFAGTEFGTIHQLVYSMIALPLQSVSSNVFGYWILMVFLYGLWFLGIHGGMTVGPIIMMLFMQLQMENLGAFQAGTPMPHLCSGDALTFGTGSIPMLVAALIFMKSEQGKIVSRMAVLPALFGVDEPAYFGMPMILNPVFFIPWVLGAPTISVFGTHVLKLIGLLPYANGTGGSAANLPFFVGNLMSYGTPGLIWGCVMFAIIVLMYVPFVKAYDKQLLANEAANTQE
;
A
#
# COMPACT_ATOMS: atom_id res chain seq x y z
N MET A 1 -9.61 -32.03 3.43
CA MET A 1 -8.78 -30.87 3.83
C MET A 1 -7.65 -30.66 2.82
N ASP A 2 -6.93 -31.71 2.45
CA ASP A 2 -5.78 -31.66 1.53
C ASP A 2 -6.11 -31.07 0.15
N GLN A 3 -7.23 -31.47 -0.46
CA GLN A 3 -7.68 -30.93 -1.75
C GLN A 3 -8.01 -29.42 -1.69
N LEU A 4 -8.51 -28.90 -0.57
CA LEU A 4 -8.79 -27.48 -0.37
C LEU A 4 -7.48 -26.70 -0.22
N ILE A 5 -6.54 -27.25 0.57
CA ILE A 5 -5.20 -26.69 0.74
C ILE A 5 -4.48 -26.63 -0.61
N GLU A 6 -4.50 -27.72 -1.37
CA GLU A 6 -3.89 -27.81 -2.70
C GLU A 6 -4.48 -26.77 -3.68
N LYS A 7 -5.81 -26.60 -3.70
CA LYS A 7 -6.47 -25.58 -4.53
C LYS A 7 -6.11 -24.15 -4.10
N LEU A 8 -6.11 -23.86 -2.79
CA LEU A 8 -5.74 -22.56 -2.26
C LEU A 8 -4.26 -22.25 -2.56
N THR A 9 -3.38 -23.23 -2.39
CA THR A 9 -1.96 -23.11 -2.75
C THR A 9 -1.76 -22.84 -4.24
N ALA A 10 -2.51 -23.55 -5.10
CA ALA A 10 -2.44 -23.33 -6.54
C ALA A 10 -2.97 -21.95 -6.96
N ILE A 11 -4.07 -21.49 -6.36
CA ILE A 11 -4.65 -20.15 -6.63
C ILE A 11 -3.70 -19.05 -6.15
N SER A 12 -3.21 -19.14 -4.92
CA SER A 12 -2.30 -18.15 -4.37
C SER A 12 -0.95 -18.12 -5.08
N GLY A 13 -0.43 -19.29 -5.48
CA GLY A 13 0.76 -19.36 -6.33
C GLY A 13 0.57 -18.63 -7.67
N LYS A 14 -0.60 -18.78 -8.30
CA LYS A 14 -0.93 -18.04 -9.54
C LYS A 14 -1.02 -16.53 -9.30
N ILE A 15 -1.58 -16.09 -8.18
CA ILE A 15 -1.68 -14.67 -7.82
C ILE A 15 -0.28 -14.12 -7.52
N ALA A 16 0.49 -14.79 -6.65
CA ALA A 16 1.83 -14.36 -6.26
C ALA A 16 2.82 -14.33 -7.45
N GLN A 17 2.63 -15.20 -8.45
CA GLN A 17 3.44 -15.24 -9.68
C GLN A 17 2.89 -14.35 -10.80
N ASN A 18 1.78 -13.64 -10.57
CA ASN A 18 1.19 -12.78 -11.59
C ASN A 18 2.09 -11.54 -11.83
N TRP A 19 2.67 -11.46 -13.00
CA TRP A 19 3.60 -10.40 -13.36
C TRP A 19 2.97 -8.99 -13.30
N VAL A 20 1.66 -8.86 -13.58
CA VAL A 20 0.94 -7.57 -13.49
C VAL A 20 0.96 -7.06 -12.05
N ILE A 21 0.67 -7.95 -11.09
CA ILE A 21 0.72 -7.64 -9.66
C ILE A 21 2.13 -7.23 -9.24
N HIS A 22 3.16 -7.95 -9.71
CA HIS A 22 4.55 -7.59 -9.43
C HIS A 22 4.95 -6.22 -9.97
N VAL A 23 4.52 -5.87 -11.19
CA VAL A 23 4.76 -4.55 -11.77
C VAL A 23 4.14 -3.45 -10.92
N ILE A 24 2.88 -3.61 -10.53
CA ILE A 24 2.17 -2.63 -9.69
C ILE A 24 2.86 -2.50 -8.32
N MET A 25 3.16 -3.63 -7.66
CA MET A 25 3.83 -3.65 -6.36
C MET A 25 5.18 -2.95 -6.41
N ASN A 26 6.01 -3.23 -7.42
CA ASN A 26 7.31 -2.58 -7.59
C ASN A 26 7.16 -1.06 -7.74
N ALA A 27 6.17 -0.59 -8.49
CA ALA A 27 5.91 0.84 -8.63
C ALA A 27 5.55 1.50 -7.29
N PHE A 28 4.70 0.87 -6.47
CA PHE A 28 4.37 1.37 -5.14
C PHE A 28 5.58 1.35 -4.19
N MET A 29 6.42 0.33 -4.25
CA MET A 29 7.65 0.27 -3.45
C MET A 29 8.64 1.36 -3.83
N MET A 30 8.79 1.69 -5.12
CA MET A 30 9.62 2.81 -5.56
C MET A 30 9.07 4.16 -5.10
N LEU A 31 7.76 4.27 -4.93
CA LEU A 31 7.08 5.49 -4.50
C LEU A 31 7.19 5.73 -2.98
N LEU A 32 7.46 4.70 -2.19
CA LEU A 32 7.41 4.71 -0.73
C LEU A 32 8.21 5.86 -0.08
N PRO A 33 9.47 6.16 -0.46
CA PRO A 33 10.21 7.25 0.16
C PRO A 33 9.53 8.63 0.00
N ILE A 34 8.92 8.87 -1.16
CA ILE A 34 8.25 10.15 -1.47
C ILE A 34 6.96 10.26 -0.66
N THR A 35 6.16 9.20 -0.61
CA THR A 35 4.91 9.20 0.15
C THR A 35 5.15 9.27 1.66
N MET A 36 6.22 8.63 2.18
CA MET A 36 6.60 8.77 3.58
C MET A 36 6.92 10.22 3.95
N LEU A 37 7.77 10.90 3.17
CA LEU A 37 8.13 12.30 3.44
C LEU A 37 6.92 13.23 3.37
N GLY A 38 6.03 13.03 2.40
CA GLY A 38 4.77 13.76 2.31
C GLY A 38 3.84 13.53 3.49
N SER A 39 3.73 12.27 3.95
CA SER A 39 2.93 11.92 5.13
C SER A 39 3.50 12.51 6.42
N PHE A 40 4.83 12.57 6.58
CA PHE A 40 5.44 13.27 7.71
C PHE A 40 5.15 14.78 7.67
N ALA A 41 5.24 15.41 6.51
CA ALA A 41 4.88 16.81 6.37
C ALA A 41 3.41 17.07 6.76
N ALA A 42 2.51 16.19 6.33
CA ALA A 42 1.10 16.22 6.71
C ALA A 42 0.91 16.08 8.23
N LEU A 43 1.60 15.11 8.84
CA LEU A 43 1.55 14.87 10.28
C LEU A 43 2.04 16.09 11.07
N PHE A 44 3.22 16.62 10.74
CA PHE A 44 3.76 17.80 11.44
C PHE A 44 2.85 19.02 11.30
N LYS A 45 2.27 19.26 10.14
CA LYS A 45 1.25 20.30 9.97
C LYS A 45 0.04 20.08 10.87
N GLY A 46 -0.41 18.83 11.05
CA GLY A 46 -1.63 18.45 11.76
C GLY A 46 -1.50 18.37 13.28
N ILE A 47 -0.33 18.64 13.88
CA ILE A 47 -0.16 18.62 15.34
C ILE A 47 -1.03 19.72 15.98
N GLY A 48 -2.09 19.33 16.71
CA GLY A 48 -3.11 20.22 17.28
C GLY A 48 -2.72 20.94 18.57
N ILE A 49 -1.45 21.27 18.76
CA ILE A 49 -0.95 22.05 19.91
C ILE A 49 -0.95 23.54 19.53
N GLU A 50 -1.71 24.36 20.24
CA GLU A 50 -1.92 25.78 19.91
C GLU A 50 -0.61 26.57 19.78
N SER A 51 0.32 26.41 20.73
CA SER A 51 1.64 27.08 20.68
C SER A 51 2.49 26.62 19.50
N TYR A 52 2.38 25.33 19.12
CA TYR A 52 3.06 24.79 17.94
C TYR A 52 2.45 25.36 16.64
N GLN A 53 1.11 25.40 16.53
CA GLN A 53 0.43 25.96 15.37
C GLN A 53 0.78 27.46 15.19
N ALA A 54 0.81 28.23 16.29
CA ALA A 54 1.25 29.63 16.26
C ALA A 54 2.71 29.74 15.78
N PHE A 55 3.59 28.85 16.23
CA PHE A 55 5.01 28.84 15.82
C PHE A 55 5.16 28.52 14.32
N ILE A 56 4.58 27.43 13.82
CA ILE A 56 4.73 27.06 12.40
C ILE A 56 4.08 28.07 11.45
N THR A 57 3.04 28.78 11.90
CA THR A 57 2.38 29.84 11.14
C THR A 57 3.25 31.11 11.12
N SER A 58 3.75 31.56 12.27
CA SER A 58 4.58 32.77 12.37
C SER A 58 5.92 32.64 11.66
N THR A 59 6.48 31.44 11.61
CA THR A 59 7.75 31.16 10.90
C THR A 59 7.57 30.86 9.41
N GLY A 60 6.34 30.70 8.92
CA GLY A 60 6.06 30.27 7.54
C GLY A 60 6.31 28.78 7.29
N ALA A 61 6.66 27.99 8.32
CA ALA A 61 6.90 26.55 8.20
C ALA A 61 5.68 25.80 7.68
N VAL A 62 4.46 26.26 8.00
CA VAL A 62 3.22 25.70 7.48
C VAL A 62 3.17 25.69 5.94
N THR A 63 3.68 26.73 5.29
CA THR A 63 3.75 26.80 3.83
C THR A 63 4.72 25.77 3.26
N VAL A 64 5.88 25.59 3.90
CA VAL A 64 6.87 24.59 3.49
C VAL A 64 6.28 23.17 3.64
N LEU A 65 5.65 22.86 4.76
CA LEU A 65 4.99 21.56 5.00
C LEU A 65 3.88 21.28 3.97
N ASN A 66 3.06 22.29 3.67
CA ASN A 66 2.04 22.19 2.62
C ASN A 66 2.66 21.91 1.24
N THR A 67 3.73 22.63 0.90
CA THR A 67 4.41 22.48 -0.39
C THR A 67 5.02 21.08 -0.51
N ILE A 68 5.68 20.58 0.54
CA ILE A 68 6.22 19.21 0.56
C ILE A 68 5.08 18.19 0.35
N TYR A 69 3.98 18.31 1.11
CA TYR A 69 2.84 17.43 0.95
C TYR A 69 2.26 17.45 -0.47
N GLN A 70 2.00 18.65 -1.00
CA GLN A 70 1.37 18.83 -2.31
C GLN A 70 2.22 18.24 -3.45
N TRP A 71 3.52 18.42 -3.41
CA TRP A 71 4.44 17.94 -4.45
C TRP A 71 4.97 16.52 -4.22
N THR A 72 4.55 15.85 -3.17
CA THR A 72 4.85 14.44 -2.88
C THR A 72 3.57 13.61 -2.93
N THR A 73 2.92 13.43 -1.80
CA THR A 73 1.70 12.63 -1.65
C THR A 73 0.52 13.18 -2.47
N GLY A 74 0.40 14.50 -2.59
CA GLY A 74 -0.64 15.15 -3.40
C GLY A 74 -0.52 14.89 -4.90
N MET A 75 0.61 14.37 -5.39
CA MET A 75 0.88 14.07 -6.79
C MET A 75 1.05 12.56 -7.07
N ILE A 76 0.55 11.71 -6.18
CA ILE A 76 0.78 10.25 -6.23
C ILE A 76 0.35 9.61 -7.54
N GLY A 77 -0.75 10.07 -8.15
CA GLY A 77 -1.24 9.58 -9.45
C GLY A 77 -0.25 9.84 -10.58
N ALA A 78 0.32 11.05 -10.64
CA ALA A 78 1.32 11.41 -11.65
C ALA A 78 2.61 10.58 -11.49
N TYR A 79 3.08 10.37 -10.27
CA TYR A 79 4.24 9.50 -10.01
C TYR A 79 3.96 8.04 -10.41
N LEU A 80 2.77 7.53 -10.12
CA LEU A 80 2.39 6.18 -10.52
C LEU A 80 2.31 6.03 -12.04
N ALA A 81 1.84 7.05 -12.75
CA ALA A 81 1.82 7.02 -14.22
C ALA A 81 3.22 6.81 -14.83
N PHE A 82 4.26 7.34 -14.17
CA PHE A 82 5.64 7.07 -14.55
C PHE A 82 6.12 5.70 -14.07
N LEU A 83 5.98 5.43 -12.77
CA LEU A 83 6.63 4.28 -12.11
C LEU A 83 6.05 2.94 -12.56
N VAL A 84 4.73 2.85 -12.81
CA VAL A 84 4.11 1.61 -13.29
C VAL A 84 4.60 1.27 -14.70
N ALA A 85 4.69 2.26 -15.60
CA ALA A 85 5.19 2.04 -16.96
C ALA A 85 6.70 1.73 -16.97
N TYR A 86 7.47 2.34 -16.08
CA TYR A 86 8.88 2.04 -15.85
C TYR A 86 9.06 0.59 -15.36
N ALA A 87 8.31 0.18 -14.34
CA ALA A 87 8.33 -1.20 -13.82
C ALA A 87 7.84 -2.22 -14.86
N PHE A 88 6.83 -1.87 -15.66
CA PHE A 88 6.39 -2.67 -16.80
C PHE A 88 7.53 -2.90 -17.79
N ALA A 89 8.23 -1.84 -18.17
CA ALA A 89 9.36 -1.92 -19.09
C ALA A 89 10.52 -2.73 -18.52
N GLN A 90 10.82 -2.59 -17.23
CA GLN A 90 11.83 -3.42 -16.55
C GLN A 90 11.48 -4.90 -16.60
N HIS A 91 10.19 -5.23 -16.38
CA HIS A 91 9.74 -6.63 -16.39
C HIS A 91 9.75 -7.23 -17.79
N THR A 92 9.15 -6.51 -18.76
CA THR A 92 8.93 -7.05 -20.13
C THR A 92 10.10 -6.82 -21.08
N LYS A 93 11.04 -5.95 -20.69
CA LYS A 93 12.15 -5.49 -21.56
C LYS A 93 11.63 -4.96 -22.91
N CYS A 94 10.46 -4.27 -22.91
CA CYS A 94 9.78 -3.81 -24.11
C CYS A 94 10.47 -2.64 -24.84
N ALA A 95 11.44 -1.98 -24.21
CA ALA A 95 12.20 -0.88 -24.78
C ALA A 95 13.70 -0.99 -24.45
N ARG A 96 14.53 -0.24 -25.17
CA ARG A 96 15.96 -0.07 -24.86
C ARG A 96 16.19 0.90 -23.71
N SER A 97 15.20 1.75 -23.42
CA SER A 97 15.19 2.69 -22.30
C SER A 97 13.87 2.58 -21.53
N GLU A 98 13.89 2.01 -20.34
CA GLU A 98 12.73 1.94 -19.44
C GLU A 98 12.26 3.34 -19.03
N MET A 99 13.21 4.28 -18.89
CA MET A 99 12.93 5.68 -18.58
C MET A 99 12.05 6.33 -19.65
N ALA A 100 12.30 6.05 -20.92
CA ALA A 100 11.49 6.58 -22.03
C ALA A 100 10.03 6.11 -21.96
N VAL A 101 9.79 4.85 -21.55
CA VAL A 101 8.45 4.30 -21.37
C VAL A 101 7.73 5.01 -20.23
N GLY A 102 8.41 5.21 -19.09
CA GLY A 102 7.88 5.94 -17.93
C GLY A 102 7.52 7.38 -18.27
N LEU A 103 8.42 8.12 -18.94
CA LEU A 103 8.17 9.51 -19.34
C LEU A 103 7.02 9.60 -20.36
N THR A 104 6.94 8.68 -21.32
CA THR A 104 5.84 8.63 -22.29
C THR A 104 4.50 8.41 -21.57
N SER A 105 4.45 7.50 -20.61
CA SER A 105 3.23 7.24 -19.83
C SER A 105 2.80 8.44 -19.00
N LEU A 106 3.74 9.11 -18.32
CA LEU A 106 3.46 10.35 -17.62
C LEU A 106 2.91 11.43 -18.55
N ALA A 107 3.52 11.61 -19.74
CA ALA A 107 3.02 12.54 -20.74
C ALA A 107 1.59 12.19 -21.20
N CYS A 108 1.30 10.90 -21.47
CA CYS A 108 -0.04 10.44 -21.84
C CYS A 108 -1.06 10.68 -20.71
N PHE A 109 -0.68 10.46 -19.46
CA PHE A 109 -1.52 10.75 -18.30
C PHE A 109 -1.85 12.24 -18.19
N LEU A 110 -0.86 13.11 -18.39
CA LEU A 110 -1.05 14.57 -18.39
C LEU A 110 -1.89 15.04 -19.59
N ILE A 111 -1.76 14.44 -20.78
CA ILE A 111 -2.59 14.72 -21.95
C ILE A 111 -4.09 14.42 -21.65
N CYS A 112 -4.36 13.41 -20.84
CA CYS A 112 -5.72 13.09 -20.39
C CYS A 112 -6.22 13.96 -19.22
N THR A 113 -5.34 14.71 -18.59
CA THR A 113 -5.70 15.58 -17.45
C THR A 113 -6.21 16.92 -17.98
N PRO A 114 -7.34 17.45 -17.45
CA PRO A 114 -7.86 18.73 -17.90
C PRO A 114 -6.82 19.85 -17.73
N TYR A 115 -6.62 20.62 -18.76
CA TYR A 115 -5.75 21.79 -18.77
C TYR A 115 -6.56 23.02 -19.09
N ILE A 116 -6.66 23.96 -18.15
CA ILE A 116 -7.50 25.14 -18.30
C ILE A 116 -6.65 26.28 -18.84
N ILE A 117 -6.95 26.68 -20.08
CA ILE A 117 -6.38 27.85 -20.72
C ILE A 117 -7.33 29.03 -20.45
N PRO A 118 -6.88 30.09 -19.77
CA PRO A 118 -7.75 31.25 -19.54
C PRO A 118 -8.06 32.00 -20.83
N GLU A 119 -9.23 32.60 -20.89
CA GLU A 119 -9.64 33.44 -22.04
C GLU A 119 -8.89 34.77 -22.07
N GLU A 120 -8.44 35.26 -20.91
CA GLU A 120 -7.69 36.51 -20.82
C GLU A 120 -6.24 36.35 -21.30
N PRO A 121 -5.76 37.22 -22.20
CA PRO A 121 -4.36 37.20 -22.65
C PRO A 121 -3.40 37.36 -21.47
N PHE A 122 -2.38 36.50 -21.42
CA PHE A 122 -1.33 36.50 -20.38
C PHE A 122 -1.77 35.99 -18.99
N ALA A 123 -3.02 35.60 -18.74
CA ALA A 123 -3.37 34.94 -17.50
C ALA A 123 -2.73 33.53 -17.44
N PRO A 124 -2.25 33.09 -16.26
CA PRO A 124 -1.59 31.81 -16.14
C PRO A 124 -2.58 30.66 -16.36
N SER A 125 -2.21 29.71 -17.21
CA SER A 125 -2.95 28.45 -17.35
C SER A 125 -2.90 27.65 -16.07
N THR A 126 -3.97 26.93 -15.75
CA THR A 126 -4.07 26.15 -14.51
C THR A 126 -4.22 24.66 -14.82
N LEU A 127 -3.56 23.83 -14.00
CA LEU A 127 -3.68 22.39 -14.03
C LEU A 127 -4.36 21.96 -12.73
N PRO A 128 -5.63 21.52 -12.77
CA PRO A 128 -6.30 20.98 -11.59
C PRO A 128 -5.55 19.76 -11.06
N THR A 129 -5.19 19.77 -9.77
CA THR A 129 -4.40 18.71 -9.16
C THR A 129 -5.22 17.48 -8.78
N THR A 130 -6.53 17.52 -8.89
CA THR A 130 -7.48 16.46 -8.51
C THR A 130 -7.07 15.09 -9.06
N TRP A 131 -6.79 15.01 -10.37
CA TRP A 131 -6.41 13.76 -11.03
C TRP A 131 -4.93 13.42 -10.85
N LEU A 132 -4.08 14.36 -10.47
CA LEU A 132 -2.67 14.11 -10.19
C LEU A 132 -2.47 13.36 -8.86
N GLY A 133 -3.45 13.44 -7.97
CA GLY A 133 -3.48 12.78 -6.66
C GLY A 133 -4.08 11.37 -6.69
N SER A 134 -4.68 10.99 -5.57
CA SER A 134 -5.25 9.65 -5.32
C SER A 134 -6.36 9.27 -6.29
N GLN A 135 -7.20 10.22 -6.71
CA GLN A 135 -8.32 9.94 -7.62
C GLN A 135 -7.85 9.49 -9.02
N GLY A 136 -6.66 9.93 -9.45
CA GLY A 136 -6.06 9.51 -10.71
C GLY A 136 -5.26 8.21 -10.67
N MET A 137 -5.09 7.56 -9.52
CA MET A 137 -4.23 6.39 -9.38
C MET A 137 -4.62 5.22 -10.29
N PHE A 138 -5.90 4.87 -10.36
CA PHE A 138 -6.35 3.77 -11.21
C PHE A 138 -6.19 4.09 -12.70
N SER A 139 -6.51 5.30 -13.13
CA SER A 139 -6.28 5.72 -14.51
C SER A 139 -4.80 5.77 -14.86
N ALA A 140 -3.93 6.18 -13.94
CA ALA A 140 -2.48 6.13 -14.10
C ALA A 140 -1.98 4.70 -14.37
N ILE A 141 -2.46 3.71 -13.59
CA ILE A 141 -2.12 2.30 -13.79
C ILE A 141 -2.58 1.83 -15.18
N ILE A 142 -3.83 2.08 -15.56
CA ILE A 142 -4.38 1.67 -16.87
C ILE A 142 -3.59 2.29 -18.02
N ILE A 143 -3.36 3.60 -17.98
CA ILE A 143 -2.58 4.32 -19.01
C ILE A 143 -1.17 3.72 -19.11
N SER A 144 -0.53 3.45 -18.00
CA SER A 144 0.81 2.86 -17.95
C SER A 144 0.88 1.48 -18.64
N PHE A 145 -0.10 0.62 -18.38
CA PHE A 145 -0.16 -0.70 -19.03
C PHE A 145 -0.45 -0.59 -20.53
N VAL A 146 -1.30 0.34 -20.97
CA VAL A 146 -1.56 0.59 -22.39
C VAL A 146 -0.31 1.09 -23.09
N VAL A 147 0.38 2.10 -22.52
CA VAL A 147 1.65 2.61 -23.07
C VAL A 147 2.70 1.50 -23.13
N GLY A 148 2.91 0.76 -22.05
CA GLY A 148 3.83 -0.39 -22.02
C GLY A 148 3.46 -1.44 -23.08
N GLY A 149 2.17 -1.70 -23.27
CA GLY A 149 1.66 -2.59 -24.32
C GLY A 149 1.98 -2.12 -25.73
N ILE A 150 1.86 -0.83 -26.01
CA ILE A 150 2.24 -0.22 -27.31
C ILE A 150 3.73 -0.41 -27.56
N TYR A 151 4.59 -0.12 -26.59
CA TYR A 151 6.03 -0.34 -26.69
C TYR A 151 6.36 -1.82 -26.95
N LEU A 152 5.67 -2.72 -26.26
CA LEU A 152 5.85 -4.17 -26.46
C LEU A 152 5.41 -4.62 -27.84
N ALA A 153 4.30 -4.08 -28.36
CA ALA A 153 3.82 -4.35 -29.70
C ALA A 153 4.79 -3.83 -30.78
N CYS A 154 5.28 -2.59 -30.63
CA CYS A 154 6.29 -2.02 -31.54
C CYS A 154 7.58 -2.85 -31.54
N LYS A 155 8.04 -3.29 -30.36
CA LYS A 155 9.22 -4.16 -30.26
C LYS A 155 9.00 -5.48 -30.97
N LYS A 156 7.87 -6.16 -30.75
CA LYS A 156 7.53 -7.43 -31.43
C LYS A 156 7.40 -7.26 -32.94
N GLY A 157 6.83 -6.15 -33.39
CA GLY A 157 6.70 -5.79 -34.81
C GLY A 157 7.97 -5.23 -35.43
N ASN A 158 9.06 -5.08 -34.66
CA ASN A 158 10.30 -4.47 -35.10
C ASN A 158 10.13 -3.03 -35.65
N VAL A 159 9.12 -2.30 -35.10
CA VAL A 159 8.75 -0.93 -35.47
C VAL A 159 9.54 0.04 -34.59
N GLU A 160 10.77 0.31 -34.99
CA GLU A 160 11.66 1.24 -34.29
C GLU A 160 12.55 1.99 -35.30
N ILE A 161 13.02 3.18 -34.93
CA ILE A 161 14.06 3.88 -35.69
C ILE A 161 15.40 3.26 -35.32
N LYS A 162 16.02 2.58 -36.29
CA LYS A 162 17.33 1.98 -36.14
C LYS A 162 18.39 2.96 -36.61
N LEU A 163 19.34 3.26 -35.75
CA LEU A 163 20.50 4.06 -36.07
C LEU A 163 21.70 3.16 -36.37
N PRO A 164 22.68 3.65 -37.16
CA PRO A 164 23.92 2.92 -37.43
C PRO A 164 24.69 2.55 -36.15
N GLU A 165 25.44 1.45 -36.16
CA GLU A 165 26.17 0.92 -35.00
C GLU A 165 27.21 1.90 -34.40
N GLN A 166 27.67 2.87 -35.20
CA GLN A 166 28.57 3.93 -34.76
C GLN A 166 27.95 4.94 -33.82
N VAL A 167 26.60 4.98 -33.75
CA VAL A 167 25.89 5.89 -32.84
C VAL A 167 25.91 5.31 -31.42
N PRO A 168 26.24 6.13 -30.40
CA PRO A 168 26.26 5.68 -29.01
C PRO A 168 24.94 5.01 -28.62
N PRO A 169 24.97 3.88 -27.86
CA PRO A 169 23.77 3.12 -27.47
C PRO A 169 22.70 3.96 -26.77
N PHE A 170 23.11 4.94 -25.96
CA PHE A 170 22.20 5.86 -25.27
C PHE A 170 21.35 6.66 -26.27
N ILE A 171 21.96 7.22 -27.31
CA ILE A 171 21.24 7.97 -28.34
C ILE A 171 20.31 7.04 -29.14
N SER A 172 20.82 5.88 -29.57
CA SER A 172 20.05 4.88 -30.31
C SER A 172 18.81 4.42 -29.52
N ALA A 173 18.92 4.28 -28.18
CA ALA A 173 17.80 3.92 -27.32
C ALA A 173 16.70 4.98 -27.30
N GLN A 174 17.02 6.29 -27.34
CA GLN A 174 16.04 7.36 -27.39
C GLN A 174 15.31 7.39 -28.73
N PHE A 175 16.03 7.27 -29.85
CA PHE A 175 15.43 7.25 -31.19
C PHE A 175 14.54 6.02 -31.41
N SER A 176 14.91 4.86 -30.87
CA SER A 176 14.06 3.66 -30.94
C SER A 176 12.73 3.81 -30.22
N SER A 177 12.68 4.69 -29.21
CA SER A 177 11.48 4.97 -28.42
C SER A 177 10.54 6.01 -29.08
N LEU A 178 10.97 6.70 -30.15
CA LEU A 178 10.22 7.83 -30.71
C LEU A 178 8.89 7.40 -31.35
N ILE A 179 8.87 6.31 -32.12
CA ILE A 179 7.64 5.81 -32.77
C ILE A 179 6.60 5.35 -31.72
N PRO A 180 6.93 4.45 -30.77
CA PRO A 180 5.95 4.04 -29.76
C PRO A 180 5.51 5.20 -28.84
N ALA A 181 6.37 6.18 -28.56
CA ALA A 181 5.99 7.38 -27.82
C ALA A 181 4.98 8.22 -28.60
N ALA A 182 5.27 8.52 -29.89
CA ALA A 182 4.35 9.27 -30.73
C ALA A 182 3.00 8.56 -30.88
N ALA A 183 3.00 7.24 -31.14
CA ALA A 183 1.77 6.45 -31.22
C ALA A 183 0.95 6.50 -29.91
N SER A 184 1.62 6.41 -28.77
CA SER A 184 0.97 6.51 -27.45
C SER A 184 0.34 7.89 -27.24
N MET A 185 1.09 8.97 -27.50
CA MET A 185 0.60 10.35 -27.32
C MET A 185 -0.56 10.67 -28.26
N VAL A 186 -0.51 10.23 -29.51
CA VAL A 186 -1.62 10.40 -30.47
C VAL A 186 -2.85 9.63 -30.01
N LEU A 187 -2.69 8.38 -29.57
CA LEU A 187 -3.80 7.59 -29.03
C LEU A 187 -4.47 8.30 -27.85
N PHE A 188 -3.70 8.73 -26.86
CA PHE A 188 -4.26 9.37 -25.68
C PHE A 188 -4.74 10.80 -25.94
N GLY A 189 -4.21 11.50 -26.94
CA GLY A 189 -4.80 12.74 -27.46
C GLY A 189 -6.19 12.53 -28.03
N ILE A 190 -6.37 11.47 -28.83
CA ILE A 190 -7.70 11.08 -29.37
C ILE A 190 -8.64 10.66 -28.22
N VAL A 191 -8.16 9.86 -27.27
CA VAL A 191 -8.94 9.46 -26.09
C VAL A 191 -9.38 10.69 -25.29
N SER A 192 -8.48 11.63 -25.01
CA SER A 192 -8.81 12.87 -24.31
C SER A 192 -9.90 13.68 -25.04
N MET A 193 -9.76 13.83 -26.36
CA MET A 193 -10.74 14.53 -27.19
C MET A 193 -12.12 13.85 -27.17
N VAL A 194 -12.17 12.52 -27.29
CA VAL A 194 -13.43 11.76 -27.25
C VAL A 194 -14.11 11.91 -25.89
N PHE A 195 -13.37 11.78 -24.79
CA PHE A 195 -13.95 11.87 -23.44
C PHE A 195 -14.39 13.29 -23.09
N ALA A 196 -13.75 14.32 -23.62
CA ALA A 196 -14.19 15.71 -23.44
C ALA A 196 -15.62 15.95 -23.95
N GLY A 197 -16.09 15.16 -24.93
CA GLY A 197 -17.46 15.20 -25.47
C GLY A 197 -18.48 14.31 -24.74
N THR A 198 -18.08 13.58 -23.69
CA THR A 198 -18.95 12.68 -22.94
C THR A 198 -19.41 13.32 -21.63
N GLU A 199 -20.42 12.72 -20.97
CA GLU A 199 -20.86 13.10 -19.61
C GLU A 199 -19.75 12.97 -18.54
N PHE A 200 -18.73 12.16 -18.79
CA PHE A 200 -17.59 11.99 -17.90
C PHE A 200 -16.57 13.13 -18.00
N GLY A 201 -16.52 13.84 -19.13
CA GLY A 201 -15.58 14.93 -19.40
C GLY A 201 -14.11 14.48 -19.52
N THR A 202 -13.69 13.44 -18.83
CA THR A 202 -12.32 12.89 -18.87
C THR A 202 -12.31 11.37 -18.70
N ILE A 203 -11.27 10.70 -19.21
CA ILE A 203 -11.04 9.28 -18.94
C ILE A 203 -10.79 9.02 -17.45
N HIS A 204 -10.19 9.98 -16.74
CA HIS A 204 -9.97 9.88 -15.30
C HIS A 204 -11.29 9.74 -14.55
N GLN A 205 -12.28 10.59 -14.87
CA GLN A 205 -13.61 10.54 -14.26
C GLN A 205 -14.33 9.22 -14.57
N LEU A 206 -14.24 8.72 -15.81
CA LEU A 206 -14.80 7.40 -16.16
C LEU A 206 -14.19 6.30 -15.28
N VAL A 207 -12.86 6.21 -15.24
CA VAL A 207 -12.14 5.18 -14.47
C VAL A 207 -12.45 5.30 -12.98
N TYR A 208 -12.49 6.53 -12.45
CA TYR A 208 -12.82 6.78 -11.06
C TYR A 208 -14.24 6.29 -10.72
N SER A 209 -15.24 6.67 -11.52
CA SER A 209 -16.63 6.30 -11.25
C SER A 209 -16.94 4.82 -11.51
N MET A 210 -16.33 4.19 -12.52
CA MET A 210 -16.63 2.80 -12.87
C MET A 210 -15.76 1.76 -12.16
N ILE A 211 -14.58 2.12 -11.71
CA ILE A 211 -13.64 1.19 -11.08
C ILE A 211 -13.35 1.60 -9.63
N ALA A 212 -12.91 2.85 -9.41
CA ALA A 212 -12.48 3.27 -8.08
C ALA A 212 -13.63 3.27 -7.07
N LEU A 213 -14.76 3.91 -7.38
CA LEU A 213 -15.90 4.00 -6.47
C LEU A 213 -16.51 2.63 -6.10
N PRO A 214 -16.78 1.69 -7.02
CA PRO A 214 -17.25 0.35 -6.65
C PRO A 214 -16.23 -0.42 -5.80
N LEU A 215 -14.94 -0.36 -6.11
CA LEU A 215 -13.90 -0.99 -5.29
C LEU A 215 -13.81 -0.37 -3.90
N GLN A 216 -13.92 0.95 -3.79
CA GLN A 216 -13.98 1.64 -2.49
C GLN A 216 -15.17 1.18 -1.66
N SER A 217 -16.35 1.00 -2.26
CA SER A 217 -17.56 0.58 -1.54
C SER A 217 -17.39 -0.81 -0.89
N VAL A 218 -16.62 -1.70 -1.52
CA VAL A 218 -16.28 -3.03 -0.97
C VAL A 218 -15.20 -2.91 0.11
N SER A 219 -14.14 -2.16 -0.15
CA SER A 219 -12.99 -2.04 0.76
C SER A 219 -13.25 -1.16 1.98
N SER A 220 -14.15 -0.18 1.87
CA SER A 220 -14.59 0.66 3.00
C SER A 220 -15.56 -0.06 3.95
N ASN A 221 -16.05 -1.26 3.59
CA ASN A 221 -16.88 -2.08 4.44
C ASN A 221 -16.02 -2.82 5.48
N VAL A 222 -16.36 -2.66 6.76
CA VAL A 222 -15.63 -3.28 7.88
C VAL A 222 -15.58 -4.81 7.76
N PHE A 223 -16.67 -5.46 7.33
CA PHE A 223 -16.69 -6.92 7.12
C PHE A 223 -15.82 -7.34 5.94
N GLY A 224 -15.87 -6.61 4.82
CA GLY A 224 -15.00 -6.87 3.66
C GLY A 224 -13.53 -6.77 4.04
N TYR A 225 -13.17 -5.76 4.82
CA TYR A 225 -11.82 -5.59 5.34
C TYR A 225 -11.42 -6.75 6.28
N TRP A 226 -12.31 -7.15 7.20
CA TRP A 226 -12.07 -8.28 8.08
C TRP A 226 -11.85 -9.58 7.30
N ILE A 227 -12.66 -9.88 6.27
CA ILE A 227 -12.49 -11.05 5.41
C ILE A 227 -11.11 -11.03 4.73
N LEU A 228 -10.68 -9.87 4.20
CA LEU A 228 -9.35 -9.73 3.60
C LEU A 228 -8.22 -10.02 4.59
N MET A 229 -8.34 -9.56 5.83
CA MET A 229 -7.36 -9.81 6.88
C MET A 229 -7.33 -11.30 7.28
N VAL A 230 -8.49 -11.92 7.48
CA VAL A 230 -8.61 -13.36 7.76
C VAL A 230 -8.02 -14.19 6.61
N PHE A 231 -8.27 -13.79 5.38
CA PHE A 231 -7.70 -14.46 4.20
C PHE A 231 -6.17 -14.31 4.14
N LEU A 232 -5.63 -13.11 4.40
CA LEU A 232 -4.19 -12.86 4.45
C LEU A 232 -3.49 -13.76 5.48
N TYR A 233 -4.01 -13.79 6.72
CA TYR A 233 -3.42 -14.63 7.78
C TYR A 233 -3.72 -16.12 7.58
N GLY A 234 -4.84 -16.47 6.92
CA GLY A 234 -5.14 -17.82 6.49
C GLY A 234 -4.12 -18.36 5.48
N LEU A 235 -3.67 -17.54 4.54
CA LEU A 235 -2.58 -17.89 3.63
C LEU A 235 -1.26 -18.13 4.38
N TRP A 236 -0.89 -17.21 5.30
CA TRP A 236 0.26 -17.43 6.15
C TRP A 236 0.19 -18.71 6.96
N PHE A 237 -0.99 -19.03 7.51
CA PHE A 237 -1.21 -20.30 8.21
C PHE A 237 -0.97 -21.53 7.33
N LEU A 238 -1.30 -21.44 6.04
CA LEU A 238 -1.06 -22.50 5.04
C LEU A 238 0.39 -22.54 4.52
N GLY A 239 1.29 -21.70 5.04
CA GLY A 239 2.68 -21.61 4.60
C GLY A 239 2.88 -20.76 3.34
N ILE A 240 1.86 -20.02 2.92
CA ILE A 240 1.89 -19.14 1.76
C ILE A 240 2.12 -17.71 2.27
N HIS A 241 3.07 -17.00 1.67
CA HIS A 241 3.38 -15.63 2.09
C HIS A 241 2.20 -14.67 1.80
N GLY A 242 1.28 -14.52 2.78
CA GLY A 242 0.05 -13.74 2.63
C GLY A 242 0.30 -12.30 2.20
N GLY A 243 1.32 -11.64 2.77
CA GLY A 243 1.69 -10.27 2.42
C GLY A 243 2.12 -10.12 0.95
N MET A 244 2.90 -11.04 0.39
CA MET A 244 3.28 -11.00 -1.02
C MET A 244 2.14 -11.39 -1.96
N THR A 245 1.20 -12.22 -1.50
CA THR A 245 0.08 -12.69 -2.31
C THR A 245 -1.07 -11.70 -2.36
N VAL A 246 -1.50 -11.20 -1.21
CA VAL A 246 -2.69 -10.33 -1.07
C VAL A 246 -2.31 -8.87 -0.83
N GLY A 247 -1.11 -8.62 -0.31
CA GLY A 247 -0.61 -7.28 0.01
C GLY A 247 -0.72 -6.28 -1.14
N PRO A 248 -0.34 -6.60 -2.38
CA PRO A 248 -0.50 -5.69 -3.52
C PRO A 248 -1.95 -5.29 -3.77
N ILE A 249 -2.90 -6.21 -3.59
CA ILE A 249 -4.33 -5.96 -3.74
C ILE A 249 -4.81 -5.04 -2.60
N ILE A 250 -4.45 -5.38 -1.37
CA ILE A 250 -4.75 -4.56 -0.19
C ILE A 250 -4.18 -3.15 -0.36
N MET A 251 -2.91 -3.03 -0.77
CA MET A 251 -2.25 -1.75 -0.98
C MET A 251 -2.99 -0.90 -2.04
N MET A 252 -3.35 -1.49 -3.16
CA MET A 252 -4.08 -0.80 -4.23
C MET A 252 -5.46 -0.30 -3.78
N LEU A 253 -6.20 -1.12 -3.02
CA LEU A 253 -7.54 -0.79 -2.55
C LEU A 253 -7.53 0.29 -1.46
N PHE A 254 -6.65 0.14 -0.47
CA PHE A 254 -6.67 1.01 0.70
C PHE A 254 -5.81 2.26 0.57
N MET A 255 -4.77 2.26 -0.29
CA MET A 255 -3.94 3.45 -0.50
C MET A 255 -4.79 4.65 -0.96
N GLN A 256 -5.76 4.43 -1.84
CA GLN A 256 -6.64 5.50 -2.30
C GLN A 256 -7.48 6.06 -1.16
N LEU A 257 -8.12 5.20 -0.35
CA LEU A 257 -8.92 5.61 0.80
C LEU A 257 -8.07 6.39 1.83
N GLN A 258 -6.85 5.94 2.07
CA GLN A 258 -5.90 6.61 2.95
C GLN A 258 -5.52 8.00 2.40
N MET A 259 -5.28 8.12 1.10
CA MET A 259 -4.92 9.40 0.49
C MET A 259 -6.09 10.39 0.49
N GLU A 260 -7.33 9.93 0.33
CA GLU A 260 -8.51 10.77 0.45
C GLU A 260 -8.73 11.25 1.90
N ASN A 261 -8.54 10.37 2.89
CA ASN A 261 -8.54 10.77 4.30
C ASN A 261 -7.41 11.76 4.60
N LEU A 262 -6.21 11.55 4.04
CA LEU A 262 -5.07 12.44 4.24
C LEU A 262 -5.32 13.82 3.60
N GLY A 263 -5.93 13.86 2.42
CA GLY A 263 -6.35 15.11 1.77
C GLY A 263 -7.37 15.89 2.62
N ALA A 264 -8.38 15.20 3.15
CA ALA A 264 -9.38 15.78 4.04
C ALA A 264 -8.74 16.30 5.35
N PHE A 265 -7.84 15.52 5.95
CA PHE A 265 -7.08 15.92 7.14
C PHE A 265 -6.26 17.20 6.88
N GLN A 266 -5.57 17.29 5.74
CA GLN A 266 -4.81 18.47 5.34
C GLN A 266 -5.69 19.70 5.12
N ALA A 267 -6.89 19.51 4.57
CA ALA A 267 -7.87 20.57 4.34
C ALA A 267 -8.61 21.00 5.62
N GLY A 268 -8.43 20.27 6.74
CA GLY A 268 -9.20 20.50 7.96
C GLY A 268 -10.68 20.14 7.84
N THR A 269 -11.03 19.26 6.89
CA THR A 269 -12.39 18.77 6.65
C THR A 269 -12.59 17.37 7.24
N PRO A 270 -13.84 16.95 7.52
CA PRO A 270 -14.10 15.61 8.01
C PRO A 270 -13.56 14.53 7.05
N MET A 271 -12.88 13.54 7.61
CA MET A 271 -12.34 12.41 6.83
C MET A 271 -13.48 11.52 6.30
N PRO A 272 -13.53 11.21 4.99
CA PRO A 272 -14.68 10.52 4.39
C PRO A 272 -14.74 9.02 4.71
N HIS A 273 -13.60 8.37 4.96
CA HIS A 273 -13.56 6.91 5.06
C HIS A 273 -13.34 6.42 6.49
N LEU A 274 -14.36 5.78 7.05
CA LEU A 274 -14.33 5.10 8.36
C LEU A 274 -13.30 3.95 8.35
N CYS A 275 -13.28 3.15 7.27
CA CYS A 275 -12.40 2.02 7.05
C CYS A 275 -11.44 2.34 5.91
N SER A 276 -10.17 2.51 6.19
CA SER A 276 -9.12 2.85 5.23
C SER A 276 -7.91 1.91 5.30
N GLY A 277 -8.11 0.66 5.74
CA GLY A 277 -7.04 -0.32 5.86
C GLY A 277 -6.12 -0.11 7.07
N ASP A 278 -6.54 0.68 7.99
CA ASP A 278 -5.77 1.20 9.12
C ASP A 278 -5.59 0.20 10.28
N ALA A 279 -6.39 -0.86 10.36
CA ALA A 279 -6.22 -1.88 11.40
C ALA A 279 -4.90 -2.66 11.28
N LEU A 280 -4.20 -2.59 10.16
CA LEU A 280 -2.85 -3.13 9.98
C LEU A 280 -1.83 -2.47 10.91
N THR A 281 -2.06 -1.23 11.31
CA THR A 281 -1.14 -0.49 12.19
C THR A 281 -1.25 -0.89 13.65
N PHE A 282 -2.22 -1.72 14.02
CA PHE A 282 -2.50 -2.07 15.40
C PHE A 282 -1.80 -3.35 15.90
N GLY A 283 -0.69 -3.76 15.31
CA GLY A 283 0.13 -4.85 15.86
C GLY A 283 -0.54 -6.21 15.80
N THR A 284 -1.25 -6.50 14.70
CA THR A 284 -1.86 -7.82 14.44
C THR A 284 -0.86 -8.88 14.01
N GLY A 285 0.40 -8.51 13.74
CA GLY A 285 1.48 -9.43 13.39
C GLY A 285 1.88 -10.38 14.52
N SER A 286 3.11 -10.86 14.47
CA SER A 286 3.61 -11.85 15.44
C SER A 286 3.96 -11.29 16.82
N ILE A 287 4.15 -9.95 16.95
CA ILE A 287 4.64 -9.34 18.19
C ILE A 287 3.80 -9.69 19.42
N PRO A 288 2.46 -9.62 19.41
CA PRO A 288 1.68 -9.96 20.62
C PRO A 288 1.87 -11.41 21.04
N MET A 289 2.00 -12.34 20.09
CA MET A 289 2.29 -13.74 20.36
C MET A 289 3.69 -13.91 20.95
N LEU A 290 4.70 -13.25 20.38
CA LEU A 290 6.08 -13.29 20.88
C LEU A 290 6.20 -12.75 22.29
N VAL A 291 5.50 -11.65 22.63
CA VAL A 291 5.46 -11.10 23.98
C VAL A 291 4.78 -12.07 24.94
N ALA A 292 3.66 -12.68 24.56
CA ALA A 292 3.02 -13.73 25.33
C ALA A 292 3.98 -14.92 25.57
N ALA A 293 4.73 -15.33 24.55
CA ALA A 293 5.71 -16.41 24.62
C ALA A 293 6.88 -16.04 25.57
N LEU A 294 7.44 -14.85 25.46
CA LEU A 294 8.52 -14.38 26.34
C LEU A 294 8.12 -14.35 27.81
N ILE A 295 6.87 -14.02 28.11
CA ILE A 295 6.39 -13.90 29.49
C ILE A 295 5.99 -15.27 30.07
N PHE A 296 5.34 -16.13 29.28
CA PHE A 296 4.63 -17.29 29.80
C PHE A 296 5.23 -18.65 29.43
N MET A 297 6.08 -18.74 28.38
CA MET A 297 6.75 -20.00 28.03
C MET A 297 7.87 -20.35 28.99
N LYS A 298 8.03 -21.65 29.21
CA LYS A 298 9.10 -22.23 30.05
C LYS A 298 10.15 -22.96 29.21
N SER A 299 9.76 -23.50 28.03
CA SER A 299 10.64 -24.21 27.12
C SER A 299 11.81 -23.33 26.65
N GLU A 300 12.98 -23.91 26.52
CA GLU A 300 14.19 -23.24 26.03
C GLU A 300 14.02 -22.81 24.58
N GLN A 301 13.50 -23.72 23.73
CA GLN A 301 13.23 -23.43 22.32
C GLN A 301 12.30 -22.23 22.16
N GLY A 302 11.16 -22.20 22.88
CA GLY A 302 10.20 -21.11 22.81
C GLY A 302 10.79 -19.76 23.20
N LYS A 303 11.61 -19.72 24.26
CA LYS A 303 12.28 -18.48 24.72
C LYS A 303 13.33 -17.98 23.73
N ILE A 304 14.17 -18.86 23.19
CA ILE A 304 15.23 -18.51 22.26
C ILE A 304 14.61 -17.89 20.99
N VAL A 305 13.64 -18.59 20.39
CA VAL A 305 12.97 -18.12 19.17
C VAL A 305 12.28 -16.77 19.41
N SER A 306 11.56 -16.63 20.52
CA SER A 306 10.86 -15.37 20.83
C SER A 306 11.82 -14.19 20.99
N ARG A 307 12.98 -14.39 21.65
CA ARG A 307 14.00 -13.35 21.78
C ARG A 307 14.62 -12.94 20.45
N MET A 308 14.86 -13.91 19.56
CA MET A 308 15.44 -13.65 18.24
C MET A 308 14.44 -12.96 17.29
N ALA A 309 13.16 -13.32 17.38
CA ALA A 309 12.13 -12.86 16.45
C ALA A 309 11.50 -11.51 16.83
N VAL A 310 11.51 -11.11 18.14
CA VAL A 310 10.79 -9.92 18.60
C VAL A 310 11.31 -8.63 17.97
N LEU A 311 12.61 -8.48 17.81
CA LEU A 311 13.19 -7.27 17.24
C LEU A 311 12.89 -7.11 15.74
N PRO A 312 13.11 -8.12 14.86
CA PRO A 312 12.65 -8.06 13.47
C PRO A 312 11.14 -7.81 13.35
N ALA A 313 10.32 -8.50 14.15
CA ALA A 313 8.86 -8.34 14.11
C ALA A 313 8.40 -6.93 14.48
N LEU A 314 9.13 -6.22 15.35
CA LEU A 314 8.83 -4.83 15.68
C LEU A 314 8.88 -3.90 14.47
N PHE A 315 9.64 -4.26 13.44
CA PHE A 315 9.79 -3.55 12.17
C PHE A 315 9.06 -4.23 11.01
N GLY A 316 8.09 -5.10 11.30
CA GLY A 316 7.23 -5.75 10.30
C GLY A 316 7.85 -6.96 9.60
N VAL A 317 8.94 -7.53 10.15
CA VAL A 317 9.57 -8.76 9.64
C VAL A 317 9.15 -9.92 10.56
N ASP A 318 8.01 -10.52 10.23
CA ASP A 318 7.35 -11.55 11.05
C ASP A 318 7.82 -12.98 10.76
N GLU A 319 8.55 -13.21 9.66
CA GLU A 319 8.99 -14.53 9.20
C GLU A 319 9.77 -15.31 10.27
N PRO A 320 10.70 -14.71 11.03
CA PRO A 320 11.41 -15.44 12.09
C PRO A 320 10.46 -16.00 13.17
N ALA A 321 9.34 -15.32 13.42
CA ALA A 321 8.32 -15.80 14.33
C ALA A 321 7.48 -16.93 13.72
N TYR A 322 7.01 -16.76 12.48
CA TYR A 322 6.11 -17.71 11.83
C TYR A 322 6.78 -19.04 11.57
N PHE A 323 8.06 -19.05 11.17
CA PHE A 323 8.83 -20.26 10.93
C PHE A 323 9.53 -20.80 12.20
N GLY A 324 10.06 -19.93 13.04
CA GLY A 324 10.80 -20.32 14.24
C GLY A 324 9.90 -20.86 15.36
N MET A 325 8.69 -20.30 15.48
CA MET A 325 7.65 -20.73 16.44
C MET A 325 6.60 -21.63 15.75
N PRO A 326 6.92 -22.63 14.99
CA PRO A 326 6.11 -23.27 13.93
C PRO A 326 4.61 -22.96 14.05
N MET A 327 4.25 -21.74 13.66
CA MET A 327 2.85 -21.28 13.62
C MET A 327 2.12 -21.84 12.39
N ILE A 328 2.89 -22.08 11.31
CA ILE A 328 2.40 -22.57 10.03
C ILE A 328 1.87 -23.99 10.23
N LEU A 329 0.66 -24.23 9.75
CA LEU A 329 -0.10 -25.50 9.87
C LEU A 329 -0.24 -26.02 11.32
N ASN A 330 0.03 -25.20 12.32
CA ASN A 330 -0.13 -25.57 13.72
C ASN A 330 -1.54 -25.22 14.20
N PRO A 331 -2.41 -26.21 14.46
CA PRO A 331 -3.81 -25.96 14.84
C PRO A 331 -3.97 -25.11 16.11
N VAL A 332 -2.95 -25.12 17.01
CA VAL A 332 -2.97 -24.33 18.23
C VAL A 332 -3.05 -22.84 17.93
N PHE A 333 -2.37 -22.39 16.87
CA PHE A 333 -2.32 -20.98 16.52
C PHE A 333 -3.40 -20.54 15.51
N PHE A 334 -4.17 -21.46 14.92
CA PHE A 334 -5.18 -21.10 13.93
C PHE A 334 -6.20 -20.09 14.46
N ILE A 335 -6.80 -20.37 15.60
CA ILE A 335 -7.84 -19.50 16.17
C ILE A 335 -7.27 -18.11 16.56
N PRO A 336 -6.20 -18.02 17.39
CA PRO A 336 -5.72 -16.70 17.81
C PRO A 336 -5.10 -15.90 16.67
N TRP A 337 -4.40 -16.52 15.75
CA TRP A 337 -3.68 -15.83 14.69
C TRP A 337 -4.57 -15.47 13.49
N VAL A 338 -5.30 -16.44 12.95
CA VAL A 338 -6.09 -16.25 11.72
C VAL A 338 -7.41 -15.52 11.98
N LEU A 339 -8.06 -15.82 13.09
CA LEU A 339 -9.37 -15.25 13.41
C LEU A 339 -9.31 -14.21 14.53
N GLY A 340 -8.67 -14.51 15.64
CA GLY A 340 -8.73 -13.71 16.85
C GLY A 340 -8.12 -12.31 16.70
N ALA A 341 -6.85 -12.24 16.33
CA ALA A 341 -6.14 -10.96 16.19
C ALA A 341 -6.80 -10.05 15.13
N PRO A 342 -7.13 -10.52 13.91
CA PRO A 342 -7.86 -9.71 12.95
C PRO A 342 -9.24 -9.25 13.44
N THR A 343 -9.98 -10.11 14.14
CA THR A 343 -11.31 -9.75 14.67
C THR A 343 -11.20 -8.65 15.71
N ILE A 344 -10.32 -8.79 16.68
CA ILE A 344 -10.11 -7.78 17.74
C ILE A 344 -9.66 -6.46 17.11
N SER A 345 -8.69 -6.46 16.20
CA SER A 345 -8.17 -5.23 15.64
C SER A 345 -9.16 -4.54 14.71
N VAL A 346 -9.82 -5.26 13.81
CA VAL A 346 -10.76 -4.66 12.87
C VAL A 346 -12.01 -4.18 13.58
N PHE A 347 -12.72 -5.07 14.26
CA PHE A 347 -13.98 -4.67 14.90
C PHE A 347 -13.80 -3.78 16.11
N GLY A 348 -12.78 -4.03 16.96
CA GLY A 348 -12.49 -3.18 18.11
C GLY A 348 -12.20 -1.73 17.71
N THR A 349 -11.35 -1.55 16.69
CA THR A 349 -11.02 -0.23 16.17
C THR A 349 -12.24 0.49 15.59
N HIS A 350 -13.05 -0.22 14.79
CA HIS A 350 -14.20 0.40 14.13
C HIS A 350 -15.34 0.70 15.12
N VAL A 351 -15.55 -0.14 16.14
CA VAL A 351 -16.50 0.17 17.22
C VAL A 351 -16.11 1.46 17.94
N LEU A 352 -14.84 1.64 18.28
CA LEU A 352 -14.39 2.88 18.95
C LEU A 352 -14.53 4.12 18.06
N LYS A 353 -14.34 4.00 16.76
CA LYS A 353 -14.61 5.09 15.81
C LYS A 353 -16.09 5.44 15.76
N LEU A 354 -16.98 4.43 15.73
CA LEU A 354 -18.44 4.64 15.66
C LEU A 354 -18.98 5.31 16.93
N ILE A 355 -18.42 5.01 18.09
CA ILE A 355 -18.84 5.66 19.36
C ILE A 355 -18.07 6.96 19.66
N GLY A 356 -17.19 7.41 18.76
CA GLY A 356 -16.50 8.70 18.85
C GLY A 356 -15.30 8.73 19.80
N LEU A 357 -14.85 7.58 20.32
CA LEU A 357 -13.66 7.49 21.20
C LEU A 357 -12.34 7.46 20.42
N LEU A 358 -12.38 7.07 19.16
CA LEU A 358 -11.24 7.07 18.26
C LEU A 358 -11.60 7.90 17.01
N PRO A 359 -10.76 8.86 16.57
CA PRO A 359 -10.98 9.55 15.33
C PRO A 359 -10.84 8.60 14.12
N TYR A 360 -11.28 9.03 12.93
CA TYR A 360 -10.93 8.31 11.71
C TYR A 360 -9.42 8.42 11.45
N ALA A 361 -8.86 7.42 10.77
CA ALA A 361 -7.44 7.47 10.41
C ALA A 361 -7.18 8.61 9.43
N ASN A 362 -6.17 9.42 9.73
CA ASN A 362 -5.80 10.58 8.92
C ASN A 362 -5.04 10.24 7.63
N GLY A 363 -4.89 8.96 7.29
CA GLY A 363 -4.22 8.50 6.08
C GLY A 363 -2.69 8.40 6.17
N THR A 364 -2.05 8.85 7.26
CA THR A 364 -0.58 8.75 7.39
C THR A 364 -0.09 7.33 7.68
N GLY A 365 -0.99 6.44 8.12
CA GLY A 365 -0.67 5.07 8.56
C GLY A 365 -0.09 4.17 7.47
N GLY A 366 -0.44 4.37 6.20
CA GLY A 366 0.11 3.62 5.08
C GLY A 366 1.63 3.77 4.95
N SER A 367 2.16 4.93 5.32
CA SER A 367 3.60 5.21 5.34
C SER A 367 4.32 4.61 6.56
N ALA A 368 3.57 4.14 7.55
CA ALA A 368 4.10 3.61 8.80
C ALA A 368 4.14 2.07 8.84
N ALA A 369 3.90 1.39 7.72
CA ALA A 369 3.77 -0.08 7.65
C ALA A 369 4.99 -0.84 8.21
N ASN A 370 6.18 -0.26 8.14
CA ASN A 370 7.43 -0.83 8.66
C ASN A 370 7.93 -0.13 9.94
N LEU A 371 7.10 0.71 10.57
CA LEU A 371 7.41 1.32 11.86
C LEU A 371 6.77 0.51 12.99
N PRO A 372 7.34 0.59 14.21
CA PRO A 372 6.71 0.00 15.37
C PRO A 372 5.24 0.46 15.49
N PHE A 373 4.33 -0.46 15.80
CA PHE A 373 2.87 -0.23 15.78
C PHE A 373 2.43 1.00 16.59
N PHE A 374 3.07 1.28 17.72
CA PHE A 374 2.75 2.45 18.55
C PHE A 374 3.07 3.78 17.84
N VAL A 375 4.11 3.82 17.00
CA VAL A 375 4.43 4.99 16.16
C VAL A 375 3.39 5.15 15.07
N GLY A 376 3.04 4.06 14.36
CA GLY A 376 2.00 4.07 13.33
C GLY A 376 0.65 4.53 13.87
N ASN A 377 0.27 4.07 15.06
CA ASN A 377 -0.99 4.47 15.71
C ASN A 377 -0.99 5.94 16.15
N LEU A 378 0.13 6.42 16.69
CA LEU A 378 0.29 7.82 17.03
C LEU A 378 0.19 8.71 15.77
N MET A 379 0.80 8.29 14.67
CA MET A 379 0.73 9.00 13.38
C MET A 379 -0.68 9.03 12.82
N SER A 380 -1.39 7.91 12.83
CA SER A 380 -2.70 7.76 12.18
C SER A 380 -3.85 8.40 12.94
N TYR A 381 -3.79 8.44 14.27
CA TYR A 381 -4.92 8.81 15.13
C TYR A 381 -4.55 9.76 16.27
N GLY A 382 -3.29 10.17 16.37
CA GLY A 382 -2.81 10.96 17.51
C GLY A 382 -2.78 10.16 18.81
N THR A 383 -2.84 10.86 19.94
CA THR A 383 -2.83 10.27 21.30
C THR A 383 -3.92 9.22 21.54
N PRO A 384 -5.19 9.40 21.08
CA PRO A 384 -6.20 8.35 21.23
C PRO A 384 -5.81 7.03 20.56
N GLY A 385 -5.16 7.10 19.39
CA GLY A 385 -4.68 5.92 18.67
C GLY A 385 -3.55 5.21 19.39
N LEU A 386 -2.63 5.95 20.00
CA LEU A 386 -1.56 5.37 20.83
C LEU A 386 -2.14 4.62 22.02
N ILE A 387 -3.08 5.23 22.74
CA ILE A 387 -3.73 4.61 23.91
C ILE A 387 -4.48 3.35 23.48
N TRP A 388 -5.31 3.43 22.42
CA TRP A 388 -6.03 2.29 21.90
C TRP A 388 -5.11 1.19 21.41
N GLY A 389 -4.04 1.53 20.70
CA GLY A 389 -3.03 0.58 20.23
C GLY A 389 -2.41 -0.21 21.37
N CYS A 390 -2.04 0.45 22.47
CA CYS A 390 -1.50 -0.22 23.67
C CYS A 390 -2.55 -1.13 24.34
N VAL A 391 -3.78 -0.67 24.49
CA VAL A 391 -4.88 -1.46 25.08
C VAL A 391 -5.17 -2.69 24.23
N MET A 392 -5.33 -2.51 22.93
CA MET A 392 -5.60 -3.61 22.01
C MET A 392 -4.45 -4.61 21.94
N PHE A 393 -3.22 -4.12 21.92
CA PHE A 393 -2.03 -4.96 22.01
C PHE A 393 -2.06 -5.84 23.26
N ALA A 394 -2.36 -5.27 24.43
CA ALA A 394 -2.50 -6.03 25.66
C ALA A 394 -3.63 -7.08 25.58
N ILE A 395 -4.78 -6.73 25.00
CA ILE A 395 -5.90 -7.67 24.80
C ILE A 395 -5.46 -8.84 23.92
N ILE A 396 -4.75 -8.57 22.80
CA ILE A 396 -4.28 -9.61 21.89
C ILE A 396 -3.21 -10.48 22.56
N VAL A 397 -2.28 -9.89 23.33
CA VAL A 397 -1.31 -10.65 24.13
C VAL A 397 -2.02 -11.60 25.08
N LEU A 398 -3.00 -11.11 25.82
CA LEU A 398 -3.78 -11.94 26.76
C LEU A 398 -4.56 -13.04 26.05
N MET A 399 -5.11 -12.76 24.87
CA MET A 399 -5.77 -13.77 24.03
C MET A 399 -4.79 -14.90 23.63
N TYR A 400 -3.52 -14.58 23.33
CA TYR A 400 -2.54 -15.61 22.98
C TYR A 400 -2.09 -16.47 24.16
N VAL A 401 -2.19 -16.02 25.42
CA VAL A 401 -1.68 -16.72 26.59
C VAL A 401 -2.10 -18.20 26.70
N PRO A 402 -3.40 -18.58 26.56
CA PRO A 402 -3.80 -19.98 26.67
C PRO A 402 -3.19 -20.86 25.56
N PHE A 403 -3.07 -20.32 24.34
CA PHE A 403 -2.52 -21.04 23.20
C PHE A 403 -1.00 -21.20 23.30
N VAL A 404 -0.31 -20.16 23.71
CA VAL A 404 1.14 -20.19 23.98
C VAL A 404 1.47 -21.20 25.08
N LYS A 405 0.70 -21.23 26.18
CA LYS A 405 0.86 -22.23 27.24
C LYS A 405 0.56 -23.65 26.77
N ALA A 406 -0.44 -23.83 25.90
CA ALA A 406 -0.76 -25.15 25.34
C ALA A 406 0.38 -25.66 24.46
N TYR A 407 0.94 -24.77 23.62
CA TYR A 407 2.10 -25.09 22.78
C TYR A 407 3.37 -25.33 23.60
N ASP A 408 3.62 -24.54 24.64
CA ASP A 408 4.77 -24.71 25.54
C ASP A 408 4.78 -26.11 26.20
N LYS A 409 3.63 -26.65 26.57
CA LYS A 409 3.54 -28.03 27.09
C LYS A 409 4.02 -29.07 26.09
N GLN A 410 3.73 -28.86 24.78
CA GLN A 410 4.21 -29.77 23.74
C GLN A 410 5.73 -29.68 23.57
N LEU A 411 6.27 -28.45 23.60
CA LEU A 411 7.73 -28.24 23.52
C LEU A 411 8.46 -28.86 24.72
N LEU A 412 7.97 -28.66 25.93
CA LEU A 412 8.57 -29.23 27.14
C LEU A 412 8.54 -30.76 27.13
N ALA A 413 7.48 -31.37 26.60
CA ALA A 413 7.43 -32.83 26.45
C ALA A 413 8.49 -33.34 25.45
N ASN A 414 8.69 -32.61 24.35
CA ASN A 414 9.72 -32.95 23.36
C ASN A 414 11.13 -32.74 23.91
N GLU A 415 11.39 -31.65 24.64
CA GLU A 415 12.68 -31.39 25.32
C GLU A 415 13.02 -32.49 26.34
N ALA A 416 12.01 -32.96 27.11
CA ALA A 416 12.20 -34.04 28.08
C ALA A 416 12.51 -35.39 27.42
N ALA A 417 11.88 -35.69 26.26
CA ALA A 417 12.15 -36.90 25.50
C ALA A 417 13.58 -36.91 24.94
N ASN A 418 14.02 -35.80 24.36
CA ASN A 418 15.38 -35.66 23.80
C ASN A 418 16.50 -35.68 24.87
N THR A 419 16.18 -35.44 26.13
CA THR A 419 17.16 -35.48 27.22
C THR A 419 17.36 -36.92 27.78
N GLN A 420 16.49 -37.85 27.36
CA GLN A 420 16.53 -39.27 27.77
C GLN A 420 17.20 -40.17 26.72
N GLU A 421 17.46 -39.67 25.53
CA GLU A 421 18.33 -40.26 24.51
C GLU A 421 19.79 -39.78 24.65
#